data_dde0601e7e0bd67b283758083848f715
#
_entry.id   dde0601e7e0bd67b283758083848f715
#
_cell.length_a   1.000
_cell.length_b   1.000
_cell.length_c   1.000
_cell.angle_alpha   90.00
_cell.angle_beta   90.00
_cell.angle_gamma   90.00
#
_symmetry.space_group_name_H-M   'P 1'
#
loop_
_entity.id
_entity.type
_entity.pdbx_description
1 polymer ?
#
loop_
_entity_poly.entity_id
_entity_poly.type
_entity_poly.pdbx_seq_one_letter_code
_entity_poly.pdbx_strand_id
1 'polypeptide(L)'
;MSKIMRLELATKSARLHGLLQDKRSLARRDRGFTLLELMVVASIIVVLAAIAVGRYDRTVIKAHEVVLKQDLRDMRKAINDYTLDKEAAPNSLDDLAPNYIREIPKDPMTGQKDWNSSNCDTLLSPEQVAGGLCDVNSSSQKVSPFDGTPYSSW
;
A
#
# COMPACT_ATOMS: atom_id res chain seq x y z
N MET A 1 -82.61 27.38 11.68
CA MET A 1 -81.19 27.12 11.38
C MET A 1 -81.04 26.90 9.90
N SER A 2 -80.39 27.82 9.29
CA SER A 2 -80.52 28.29 7.93
C SER A 2 -79.87 27.34 6.91
N LYS A 3 -80.49 27.23 5.71
CA LYS A 3 -80.00 26.56 4.50
C LYS A 3 -78.52 26.90 4.16
N ILE A 4 -78.04 28.04 4.56
CA ILE A 4 -76.68 28.55 4.36
C ILE A 4 -75.63 27.72 5.09
N MET A 5 -75.91 27.28 6.33
CA MET A 5 -74.99 26.48 7.14
C MET A 5 -74.81 25.05 6.62
N ARG A 6 -75.78 24.47 5.91
CA ARG A 6 -75.66 23.17 5.25
C ARG A 6 -74.85 23.21 3.95
N LEU A 7 -74.85 24.36 3.25
CA LEU A 7 -74.05 24.54 2.04
C LEU A 7 -72.57 24.71 2.38
N GLU A 8 -72.21 25.43 3.49
CA GLU A 8 -70.85 25.58 3.89
C GLU A 8 -70.20 24.24 4.37
N LEU A 9 -70.97 23.41 5.05
CA LEU A 9 -70.48 22.07 5.46
C LEU A 9 -70.26 21.14 4.27
N ALA A 10 -71.09 21.21 3.26
CA ALA A 10 -70.95 20.38 2.05
C ALA A 10 -69.71 20.81 1.22
N THR A 11 -69.44 22.10 1.06
CA THR A 11 -68.28 22.61 0.34
C THR A 11 -66.95 22.33 1.09
N LYS A 12 -66.96 22.38 2.41
CA LYS A 12 -65.82 22.06 3.24
C LYS A 12 -65.45 20.54 3.21
N SER A 13 -66.49 19.67 3.16
CA SER A 13 -66.31 18.23 3.03
C SER A 13 -65.76 17.84 1.65
N ALA A 14 -66.21 18.53 0.56
CA ALA A 14 -65.72 18.28 -0.79
C ALA A 14 -64.25 18.72 -0.96
N ARG A 15 -63.81 19.80 -0.32
CA ARG A 15 -62.41 20.24 -0.36
C ARG A 15 -61.49 19.27 0.44
N LEU A 16 -61.97 18.75 1.53
CA LEU A 16 -61.18 17.74 2.32
C LEU A 16 -61.04 16.41 1.55
N HIS A 17 -62.04 15.97 0.78
CA HIS A 17 -61.93 14.78 -0.03
C HIS A 17 -60.96 14.95 -1.21
N GLY A 18 -60.89 16.14 -1.82
CA GLY A 18 -59.95 16.44 -2.90
C GLY A 18 -58.48 16.44 -2.42
N LEU A 19 -58.23 16.86 -1.18
CA LEU A 19 -56.87 16.86 -0.62
C LEU A 19 -56.34 15.49 -0.19
N LEU A 20 -57.25 14.51 0.01
CA LEU A 20 -56.90 13.14 0.34
C LEU A 20 -56.62 12.26 -0.87
N GLN A 21 -57.09 12.66 -2.06
CA GLN A 21 -56.84 11.90 -3.31
C GLN A 21 -55.51 12.20 -3.98
N ASP A 22 -54.84 13.33 -3.65
CA ASP A 22 -53.57 13.73 -4.28
C ASP A 22 -52.34 12.99 -3.69
N LYS A 23 -52.51 12.16 -2.67
CA LYS A 23 -51.42 11.35 -2.13
C LYS A 23 -51.20 9.99 -2.81
N ARG A 24 -51.87 9.71 -3.93
CA ARG A 24 -51.79 8.38 -4.60
C ARG A 24 -50.85 8.30 -5.81
N SER A 25 -50.06 9.30 -6.13
CA SER A 25 -49.25 9.28 -7.34
C SER A 25 -47.71 9.31 -7.13
N LEU A 26 -47.23 9.02 -5.95
CA LEU A 26 -45.83 8.68 -5.75
C LEU A 26 -45.65 7.16 -5.65
N ALA A 27 -46.21 6.42 -6.59
CA ALA A 27 -45.73 5.09 -6.85
C ALA A 27 -44.31 5.23 -7.37
N ARG A 28 -43.31 5.23 -6.45
CA ARG A 28 -41.93 4.95 -6.76
C ARG A 28 -41.96 3.69 -7.63
N ARG A 29 -41.66 3.86 -8.90
CA ARG A 29 -41.31 2.74 -9.76
C ARG A 29 -40.02 2.17 -9.23
N ASP A 30 -40.10 1.26 -8.28
CA ASP A 30 -38.97 0.43 -7.88
C ASP A 30 -38.63 -0.41 -9.13
N ARG A 31 -37.69 0.11 -9.91
CA ARG A 31 -37.08 -0.62 -11.00
C ARG A 31 -36.19 -1.66 -10.36
N GLY A 32 -36.70 -2.84 -10.16
CA GLY A 32 -35.88 -3.99 -9.78
C GLY A 32 -34.91 -4.29 -10.89
N PHE A 33 -33.68 -4.64 -10.51
CA PHE A 33 -32.66 -5.11 -11.47
C PHE A 33 -33.12 -6.40 -12.13
N THR A 34 -32.90 -6.51 -13.44
CA THR A 34 -33.17 -7.75 -14.15
C THR A 34 -32.05 -8.75 -13.88
N LEU A 35 -32.36 -10.04 -13.93
CA LEU A 35 -31.37 -11.11 -13.77
C LEU A 35 -30.28 -11.01 -14.87
N LEU A 36 -30.67 -10.65 -16.09
CA LEU A 36 -29.76 -10.40 -17.21
C LEU A 36 -28.78 -9.25 -16.92
N GLU A 37 -29.25 -8.14 -16.33
CA GLU A 37 -28.41 -6.99 -15.99
C GLU A 37 -27.34 -7.36 -14.96
N LEU A 38 -27.70 -8.15 -13.93
CA LEU A 38 -26.74 -8.69 -12.96
C LEU A 38 -25.72 -9.62 -13.62
N MET A 39 -26.14 -10.48 -14.56
CA MET A 39 -25.21 -11.36 -15.28
C MET A 39 -24.22 -10.58 -16.13
N VAL A 40 -24.67 -9.54 -16.82
CA VAL A 40 -23.79 -8.69 -17.64
C VAL A 40 -22.80 -7.93 -16.75
N VAL A 41 -23.26 -7.31 -15.66
CA VAL A 41 -22.39 -6.60 -14.71
C VAL A 41 -21.37 -7.55 -14.09
N ALA A 42 -21.81 -8.73 -13.64
CA ALA A 42 -20.90 -9.73 -13.06
C ALA A 42 -19.82 -10.17 -14.06
N SER A 43 -20.18 -10.41 -15.33
CA SER A 43 -19.22 -10.80 -16.37
C SER A 43 -18.19 -9.72 -16.65
N ILE A 44 -18.58 -8.44 -16.67
CA ILE A 44 -17.65 -7.31 -16.84
C ILE A 44 -16.68 -7.24 -15.65
N ILE A 45 -17.18 -7.38 -14.41
CA ILE A 45 -16.33 -7.34 -13.20
C ILE A 45 -15.30 -8.47 -13.25
N VAL A 46 -15.69 -9.68 -13.62
CA VAL A 46 -14.77 -10.83 -13.71
C VAL A 46 -13.67 -10.57 -14.74
N VAL A 47 -13.99 -10.04 -15.90
CA VAL A 47 -13.01 -9.68 -16.94
C VAL A 47 -12.02 -8.62 -16.43
N LEU A 48 -12.52 -7.55 -15.80
CA LEU A 48 -11.67 -6.50 -15.25
C LEU A 48 -10.77 -7.02 -14.11
N ALA A 49 -11.31 -7.86 -13.23
CA ALA A 49 -10.56 -8.49 -12.15
C ALA A 49 -9.43 -9.38 -12.68
N ALA A 50 -9.67 -10.17 -13.73
CA ALA A 50 -8.66 -11.03 -14.35
C ALA A 50 -7.44 -10.23 -14.88
N ILE A 51 -7.69 -9.05 -15.46
CA ILE A 51 -6.60 -8.16 -15.94
C ILE A 51 -5.86 -7.52 -14.76
N ALA A 52 -6.56 -7.15 -13.69
CA ALA A 52 -5.98 -6.48 -12.54
C ALA A 52 -4.99 -7.37 -11.77
N VAL A 53 -5.31 -8.65 -11.56
CA VAL A 53 -4.48 -9.60 -10.80
C VAL A 53 -3.10 -9.76 -11.45
N GLY A 54 -3.01 -9.94 -12.76
CA GLY A 54 -1.73 -10.16 -13.43
C GLY A 54 -0.75 -8.98 -13.38
N ARG A 55 -1.24 -7.76 -13.12
CA ARG A 55 -0.39 -6.57 -12.97
C ARG A 55 0.02 -6.30 -11.51
N TYR A 56 -0.77 -6.78 -10.57
CA TYR A 56 -0.56 -6.52 -9.14
C TYR A 56 0.77 -7.10 -8.65
N ASP A 57 1.08 -8.35 -8.95
CA ASP A 57 2.31 -9.03 -8.50
C ASP A 57 3.57 -8.30 -8.95
N ARG A 58 3.62 -7.88 -10.20
CA ARG A 58 4.77 -7.12 -10.72
C ARG A 58 4.95 -5.77 -10.03
N THR A 59 3.85 -5.09 -9.73
CA THR A 59 3.89 -3.79 -9.04
C THR A 59 4.39 -3.93 -7.61
N VAL A 60 3.97 -4.99 -6.90
CA VAL A 60 4.44 -5.29 -5.55
C VAL A 60 5.93 -5.60 -5.53
N ILE A 61 6.41 -6.46 -6.46
CA ILE A 61 7.85 -6.77 -6.58
C ILE A 61 8.64 -5.48 -6.83
N LYS A 62 8.21 -4.65 -7.76
CA LYS A 62 8.88 -3.37 -8.04
C LYS A 62 8.93 -2.44 -6.83
N ALA A 63 7.85 -2.39 -6.03
CA ALA A 63 7.83 -1.62 -4.80
C ALA A 63 8.86 -2.13 -3.78
N HIS A 64 8.97 -3.45 -3.59
CA HIS A 64 9.99 -4.06 -2.73
C HIS A 64 11.40 -3.77 -3.23
N GLU A 65 11.65 -3.81 -4.54
CA GLU A 65 12.96 -3.47 -5.11
C GLU A 65 13.36 -2.01 -4.84
N VAL A 66 12.42 -1.08 -4.92
CA VAL A 66 12.68 0.33 -4.60
C VAL A 66 13.03 0.49 -3.13
N VAL A 67 12.30 -0.18 -2.23
CA VAL A 67 12.59 -0.16 -0.79
C VAL A 67 13.97 -0.79 -0.54
N LEU A 68 14.27 -1.95 -1.12
CA LEU A 68 15.58 -2.60 -0.98
C LEU A 68 16.73 -1.66 -1.40
N LYS A 69 16.61 -1.02 -2.56
CA LYS A 69 17.63 -0.06 -3.05
C LYS A 69 17.78 1.14 -2.10
N GLN A 70 16.70 1.56 -1.45
CA GLN A 70 16.76 2.64 -0.47
C GLN A 70 17.45 2.18 0.82
N ASP A 71 17.04 1.03 1.36
CA ASP A 71 17.62 0.47 2.59
C ASP A 71 19.12 0.21 2.45
N LEU A 72 19.55 -0.34 1.31
CA LEU A 72 20.98 -0.53 1.01
C LEU A 72 21.75 0.79 0.97
N ARG A 73 21.18 1.83 0.33
CA ARG A 73 21.81 3.16 0.32
C ARG A 73 21.94 3.77 1.70
N ASP A 74 20.89 3.65 2.50
CA ASP A 74 20.87 4.22 3.86
C ASP A 74 21.86 3.49 4.77
N MET A 75 21.96 2.17 4.69
CA MET A 75 22.94 1.38 5.44
C MET A 75 24.38 1.68 4.98
N ARG A 76 24.63 1.72 3.67
CA ARG A 76 25.97 2.10 3.13
C ARG A 76 26.37 3.51 3.53
N LYS A 77 25.42 4.44 3.54
CA LYS A 77 25.66 5.78 4.05
C LYS A 77 26.00 5.76 5.54
N ALA A 78 25.26 5.01 6.35
CA ALA A 78 25.55 4.88 7.79
C ALA A 78 26.92 4.27 8.06
N ILE A 79 27.36 3.27 7.27
CA ILE A 79 28.72 2.71 7.34
C ILE A 79 29.77 3.79 7.06
N ASN A 80 29.56 4.58 5.99
CA ASN A 80 30.48 5.67 5.66
C ASN A 80 30.51 6.75 6.73
N ASP A 81 29.37 7.18 7.24
CA ASP A 81 29.28 8.20 8.29
C ASP A 81 29.95 7.72 9.59
N TYR A 82 29.76 6.44 9.97
CA TYR A 82 30.46 5.81 11.10
C TYR A 82 31.97 5.83 10.89
N THR A 83 32.43 5.41 9.69
CA THR A 83 33.86 5.33 9.38
C THR A 83 34.53 6.71 9.40
N LEU A 84 33.84 7.74 8.92
CA LEU A 84 34.35 9.12 8.97
C LEU A 84 34.42 9.67 10.40
N ASP A 85 33.45 9.32 11.26
CA ASP A 85 33.38 9.82 12.64
C ASP A 85 34.31 9.08 13.59
N LYS A 86 34.50 7.78 13.39
CA LYS A 86 35.30 6.90 14.25
C LYS A 86 36.73 6.63 13.74
N GLU A 87 37.03 7.08 12.51
CA GLU A 87 38.26 6.76 11.78
C GLU A 87 38.55 5.24 11.71
N ALA A 88 37.49 4.43 11.85
CA ALA A 88 37.52 2.97 11.83
C ALA A 88 36.21 2.42 11.29
N ALA A 89 36.28 1.35 10.51
CA ALA A 89 35.06 0.68 10.01
C ALA A 89 34.32 -0.03 11.15
N PRO A 90 32.97 -0.10 11.13
CA PRO A 90 32.19 -0.84 12.12
C PRO A 90 32.49 -2.34 12.07
N ASN A 91 32.40 -3.03 13.19
CA ASN A 91 32.59 -4.48 13.24
C ASN A 91 31.34 -5.26 12.79
N SER A 92 30.18 -4.65 13.01
CA SER A 92 28.89 -5.25 12.65
C SER A 92 27.88 -4.15 12.26
N LEU A 93 26.77 -4.56 11.62
CA LEU A 93 25.67 -3.63 11.32
C LEU A 93 25.02 -3.07 12.60
N ASP A 94 25.07 -3.81 13.71
CA ASP A 94 24.50 -3.38 14.99
C ASP A 94 25.22 -2.17 15.57
N ASP A 95 26.48 -1.97 15.24
CA ASP A 95 27.29 -0.82 15.70
C ASP A 95 26.78 0.51 15.11
N LEU A 96 26.02 0.43 14.01
CA LEU A 96 25.43 1.61 13.37
C LEU A 96 24.19 2.12 14.11
N ALA A 97 23.50 1.25 14.86
CA ALA A 97 22.30 1.64 15.59
C ALA A 97 22.63 2.03 17.04
N PRO A 98 21.95 3.00 17.64
CA PRO A 98 20.94 3.89 17.05
C PRO A 98 21.51 5.20 16.47
N ASN A 99 22.84 5.38 16.48
CA ASN A 99 23.47 6.69 16.29
C ASN A 99 23.50 7.14 14.80
N TYR A 100 23.75 6.22 13.86
CA TYR A 100 23.90 6.49 12.43
C TYR A 100 22.67 6.04 11.64
N ILE A 101 21.99 4.99 12.12
CA ILE A 101 20.71 4.53 11.63
C ILE A 101 19.82 4.21 12.83
N ARG A 102 18.54 4.54 12.76
CA ARG A 102 17.61 4.35 13.88
C ARG A 102 17.49 2.88 14.30
N GLU A 103 17.36 2.01 13.30
CA GLU A 103 17.34 0.55 13.44
C GLU A 103 17.76 -0.09 12.12
N ILE A 104 18.29 -1.30 12.18
CA ILE A 104 18.59 -2.07 10.99
C ILE A 104 17.26 -2.51 10.34
N PRO A 105 16.99 -2.13 9.08
CA PRO A 105 15.76 -2.49 8.39
C PRO A 105 15.70 -4.00 8.11
N LYS A 106 14.49 -4.49 7.82
CA LYS A 106 14.31 -5.84 7.31
C LYS A 106 14.49 -5.85 5.81
N ASP A 107 15.19 -6.84 5.29
CA ASP A 107 15.27 -7.06 3.83
C ASP A 107 13.85 -7.33 3.28
N PRO A 108 13.32 -6.50 2.37
CA PRO A 108 12.00 -6.68 1.81
C PRO A 108 11.85 -7.94 0.94
N MET A 109 12.97 -8.57 0.53
CA MET A 109 12.97 -9.80 -0.28
C MET A 109 12.93 -11.06 0.56
N THR A 110 13.47 -11.05 1.77
CA THR A 110 13.48 -12.19 2.72
C THR A 110 12.50 -12.00 3.87
N GLY A 111 12.16 -10.74 4.20
CA GLY A 111 11.34 -10.37 5.35
C GLY A 111 12.07 -10.41 6.68
N GLN A 112 13.38 -10.65 6.69
CA GLN A 112 14.24 -10.79 7.87
C GLN A 112 15.36 -9.75 7.86
N LYS A 113 16.10 -9.64 8.98
CA LYS A 113 17.32 -8.79 9.10
C LYS A 113 18.57 -9.62 8.79
N ASP A 114 18.57 -10.30 7.67
CA ASP A 114 19.59 -11.28 7.25
C ASP A 114 20.49 -10.71 6.14
N TRP A 115 21.03 -9.52 6.37
CA TRP A 115 21.91 -8.86 5.40
C TRP A 115 23.25 -9.57 5.26
N ASN A 116 23.75 -9.69 4.04
CA ASN A 116 25.11 -10.12 3.77
C ASN A 116 26.04 -8.92 3.91
N SER A 117 27.02 -9.05 4.78
CA SER A 117 28.02 -8.02 5.02
C SER A 117 29.38 -8.43 4.43
N SER A 118 30.06 -7.48 3.80
CA SER A 118 31.39 -7.64 3.25
C SER A 118 32.39 -6.82 4.03
N ASN A 119 33.48 -7.45 4.45
CA ASN A 119 34.55 -6.79 5.18
C ASN A 119 35.57 -6.16 4.23
N CYS A 120 36.18 -5.07 4.66
CA CYS A 120 37.31 -4.46 3.94
C CYS A 120 38.57 -5.30 4.09
N ASP A 121 39.30 -5.49 2.99
CA ASP A 121 40.63 -6.08 3.01
C ASP A 121 41.70 -5.07 3.44
N THR A 122 41.40 -3.77 3.39
CA THR A 122 42.32 -2.68 3.77
C THR A 122 41.98 -2.13 5.14
N LEU A 123 43.00 -2.10 6.00
CA LEU A 123 42.94 -1.42 7.30
C LEU A 123 42.85 0.09 7.04
N LEU A 124 41.78 0.73 7.51
CA LEU A 124 41.59 2.18 7.43
C LEU A 124 42.34 2.93 8.52
N SER A 125 42.72 2.23 9.62
CA SER A 125 43.50 2.75 10.74
C SER A 125 44.52 1.72 11.20
N PRO A 126 45.74 2.16 11.66
CA PRO A 126 46.75 1.27 12.20
C PRO A 126 46.32 0.52 13.49
N GLU A 127 45.27 1.02 14.15
CA GLU A 127 44.72 0.42 15.38
C GLU A 127 43.62 -0.62 15.10
N GLN A 128 43.20 -0.76 13.85
CA GLN A 128 42.19 -1.71 13.42
C GLN A 128 42.79 -3.10 13.27
N VAL A 129 42.39 -4.03 14.13
CA VAL A 129 42.98 -5.40 14.21
C VAL A 129 42.42 -6.32 13.11
N ALA A 130 41.27 -6.03 12.53
CA ALA A 130 40.67 -6.78 11.43
C ALA A 130 39.90 -5.82 10.55
N GLY A 131 39.84 -6.11 9.24
CA GLY A 131 39.05 -5.35 8.29
C GLY A 131 37.58 -5.31 8.75
N GLY A 132 37.08 -4.10 9.04
CA GLY A 132 35.68 -3.91 9.45
C GLY A 132 34.74 -3.99 8.27
N LEU A 133 33.47 -3.83 8.55
CA LEU A 133 32.39 -3.85 7.57
C LEU A 133 32.48 -2.69 6.58
N CYS A 134 32.49 -2.99 5.28
CA CYS A 134 32.56 -1.98 4.23
C CYS A 134 31.34 -1.91 3.33
N ASP A 135 30.67 -3.02 3.11
CA ASP A 135 29.52 -3.08 2.24
C ASP A 135 28.45 -4.04 2.77
N VAL A 136 27.24 -3.84 2.31
CA VAL A 136 26.07 -4.64 2.66
C VAL A 136 25.23 -4.92 1.44
N ASN A 137 24.80 -6.18 1.29
CA ASN A 137 23.97 -6.66 0.20
C ASN A 137 22.78 -7.46 0.73
N SER A 138 21.76 -7.66 -0.10
CA SER A 138 20.66 -8.57 0.26
C SER A 138 21.14 -10.02 0.37
N SER A 139 20.58 -10.81 1.28
CA SER A 139 20.83 -12.26 1.34
C SER A 139 20.01 -13.05 0.30
N SER A 140 19.05 -12.40 -0.36
CA SER A 140 18.14 -13.04 -1.31
C SER A 140 18.84 -13.43 -2.61
N GLN A 141 18.81 -14.72 -2.94
CA GLN A 141 19.31 -15.27 -4.22
C GLN A 141 18.31 -15.15 -5.37
N LYS A 142 17.11 -14.57 -5.13
CA LYS A 142 16.11 -14.36 -6.16
C LYS A 142 16.61 -13.36 -7.18
N VAL A 143 16.20 -13.54 -8.44
CA VAL A 143 16.57 -12.66 -9.56
C VAL A 143 15.48 -11.64 -9.79
N SER A 144 15.86 -10.37 -9.97
CA SER A 144 14.95 -9.31 -10.34
C SER A 144 14.30 -9.59 -11.70
N PRO A 145 12.97 -9.55 -11.80
CA PRO A 145 12.29 -9.69 -13.09
C PRO A 145 12.43 -8.47 -14.00
N PHE A 146 13.02 -7.38 -13.50
CA PHE A 146 13.19 -6.12 -14.24
C PHE A 146 14.65 -5.92 -14.66
N ASP A 147 15.59 -6.12 -13.73
CA ASP A 147 17.02 -5.88 -13.96
C ASP A 147 17.77 -7.17 -14.36
N GLY A 148 17.16 -8.35 -14.15
CA GLY A 148 17.76 -9.66 -14.50
C GLY A 148 18.97 -10.05 -13.63
N THR A 149 19.25 -9.31 -12.55
CA THR A 149 20.36 -9.56 -11.62
C THR A 149 19.83 -10.15 -10.30
N PRO A 150 20.62 -11.00 -9.63
CA PRO A 150 20.23 -11.48 -8.29
C PRO A 150 20.31 -10.35 -7.27
N TYR A 151 19.37 -10.31 -6.32
CA TYR A 151 19.35 -9.27 -5.28
C TYR A 151 20.58 -9.30 -4.39
N SER A 152 21.23 -10.46 -4.27
CA SER A 152 22.50 -10.61 -3.54
C SER A 152 23.68 -9.85 -4.17
N SER A 153 23.51 -9.34 -5.36
CA SER A 153 24.54 -8.52 -6.04
C SER A 153 24.27 -7.01 -6.01
N TRP A 154 23.22 -6.61 -5.32
CA TRP A 154 22.79 -5.20 -5.27
C TRP A 154 23.49 -4.40 -4.17
#